data_e8988e51455caf6f010a0f9bf33b21d1
#
_entry.id   e8988e51455caf6f010a0f9bf33b21d1
#
_cell.length_a   1.000
_cell.length_b   1.000
_cell.length_c   1.000
_cell.angle_alpha   90.00
_cell.angle_beta   90.00
_cell.angle_gamma   90.00
#
_symmetry.space_group_name_H-M   'P 1'
#
loop_
_entity.id
_entity.type
_entity.pdbx_description
1 polymer ?
#
loop_
_entity_poly.entity_id
_entity_poly.type
_entity_poly.pdbx_seq_one_letter_code
_entity_poly.pdbx_strand_id
1 'polypeptide(L)'
;MDLKQAYNYAVEHLNENAKTESERIYVLAVFQLGSRYAGYDVESSDYDFTVVYMPSAYDLLNREYGRSKIKFEHNDYEVEMSFMDIRKYVNRLLSSALETLQMVFAPSSMSYYAKFKEDNLSLRAEELVDFMLKLRDNRKSFVYLNTDKLYDSISGRAKSSMGNASISYKNDEYGRTIKYAIGVEYMQDLLQALYYNEDIREGLTVSPIQAPVYKEHRNNPSYEIARLYHSRAVNLIEKMVLNKEVVRETLRKLQPTEDTIKAVREVWTEEFVNIILGGYDD
;
A
#
# COMPACT_ATOMS: atom_id res chain seq x y z
N MET A 1 -6.44 9.05 -14.84
CA MET A 1 -7.51 8.19 -14.29
C MET A 1 -7.77 8.61 -12.86
N ASP A 2 -8.99 8.94 -12.49
CA ASP A 2 -9.35 9.21 -11.10
C ASP A 2 -9.74 7.92 -10.35
N LEU A 3 -9.89 8.02 -9.01
CA LEU A 3 -10.20 6.87 -8.16
C LEU A 3 -11.55 6.23 -8.47
N LYS A 4 -12.56 7.03 -8.88
CA LYS A 4 -13.88 6.50 -9.22
C LYS A 4 -13.85 5.76 -10.57
N GLN A 5 -13.10 6.27 -11.53
CA GLN A 5 -12.86 5.57 -12.81
C GLN A 5 -12.11 4.26 -12.58
N ALA A 6 -11.08 4.26 -11.69
CA ALA A 6 -10.36 3.06 -11.32
C ALA A 6 -11.27 2.04 -10.61
N TYR A 7 -12.18 2.50 -9.74
CA TYR A 7 -13.18 1.67 -9.11
C TYR A 7 -14.12 1.01 -10.12
N ASN A 8 -14.72 1.79 -11.02
CA ASN A 8 -15.62 1.28 -12.04
C ASN A 8 -14.93 0.25 -12.93
N TYR A 9 -13.71 0.53 -13.38
CA TYR A 9 -12.91 -0.40 -14.16
C TYR A 9 -12.65 -1.71 -13.41
N ALA A 10 -12.31 -1.63 -12.11
CA ALA A 10 -12.08 -2.80 -11.28
C ALA A 10 -13.35 -3.66 -11.13
N VAL A 11 -14.53 -3.03 -10.96
CA VAL A 11 -15.83 -3.72 -10.88
C VAL A 11 -16.11 -4.46 -12.18
N GLU A 12 -15.96 -3.82 -13.32
CA GLU A 12 -16.17 -4.42 -14.64
C GLU A 12 -15.19 -5.59 -14.87
N HIS A 13 -13.90 -5.34 -14.66
CA HIS A 13 -12.86 -6.35 -14.88
C HIS A 13 -12.99 -7.59 -14.00
N LEU A 14 -13.31 -7.42 -12.72
CA LEU A 14 -13.46 -8.54 -11.79
C LEU A 14 -14.73 -9.36 -12.06
N ASN A 15 -15.75 -8.75 -12.63
CA ASN A 15 -17.05 -9.39 -12.89
C ASN A 15 -17.30 -9.71 -14.38
N GLU A 16 -16.31 -9.54 -15.26
CA GLU A 16 -16.44 -9.79 -16.71
C GLU A 16 -16.99 -11.19 -17.05
N ASN A 17 -16.67 -12.18 -16.25
CA ASN A 17 -17.07 -13.56 -16.47
C ASN A 17 -18.11 -14.07 -15.45
N ALA A 18 -18.58 -13.22 -14.52
CA ALA A 18 -19.58 -13.60 -13.54
C ALA A 18 -20.96 -13.79 -14.22
N LYS A 19 -21.52 -15.00 -14.13
CA LYS A 19 -22.82 -15.33 -14.71
C LYS A 19 -23.94 -15.40 -13.68
N THR A 20 -23.57 -15.56 -12.42
CA THR A 20 -24.50 -15.68 -11.30
C THR A 20 -24.08 -14.74 -10.16
N GLU A 21 -25.00 -14.43 -9.27
CA GLU A 21 -24.70 -13.60 -8.09
C GLU A 21 -23.68 -14.26 -7.16
N SER A 22 -23.65 -15.59 -7.08
CA SER A 22 -22.66 -16.32 -6.29
C SER A 22 -21.21 -16.23 -6.81
N GLU A 23 -21.04 -15.86 -8.10
CA GLU A 23 -19.76 -15.61 -8.74
C GLU A 23 -19.33 -14.14 -8.66
N ARG A 24 -20.21 -13.27 -8.20
CA ARG A 24 -19.96 -11.82 -8.15
C ARG A 24 -18.92 -11.46 -7.10
N ILE A 25 -17.98 -10.61 -7.50
CA ILE A 25 -16.92 -10.04 -6.68
C ILE A 25 -17.30 -8.58 -6.35
N TYR A 26 -17.21 -8.22 -5.08
CA TYR A 26 -17.51 -6.87 -4.64
C TYR A 26 -16.22 -6.09 -4.40
N VAL A 27 -15.99 -5.03 -5.17
CA VAL A 27 -14.90 -4.09 -4.92
C VAL A 27 -15.27 -3.24 -3.70
N LEU A 28 -14.43 -3.28 -2.66
CA LEU A 28 -14.66 -2.58 -1.40
C LEU A 28 -13.99 -1.22 -1.37
N ALA A 29 -12.74 -1.15 -1.85
CA ALA A 29 -11.99 0.10 -1.87
C ALA A 29 -10.91 0.09 -2.97
N VAL A 30 -10.53 1.30 -3.41
CA VAL A 30 -9.41 1.55 -4.32
C VAL A 30 -8.48 2.57 -3.68
N PHE A 31 -7.18 2.27 -3.69
CA PHE A 31 -6.13 3.13 -3.17
C PHE A 31 -5.16 3.47 -4.30
N GLN A 32 -4.86 4.75 -4.44
CA GLN A 32 -3.76 5.20 -5.29
C GLN A 32 -2.45 5.10 -4.49
N LEU A 33 -1.48 4.38 -5.03
CA LEU A 33 -0.17 4.17 -4.40
C LEU A 33 0.96 4.68 -5.31
N GLY A 34 2.18 4.16 -5.16
CA GLY A 34 3.32 4.51 -5.98
C GLY A 34 3.84 5.94 -5.78
N SER A 35 4.39 6.53 -6.83
CA SER A 35 5.01 7.87 -6.78
C SER A 35 3.98 8.97 -6.52
N ARG A 36 2.74 8.81 -6.98
CA ARG A 36 1.64 9.76 -6.76
C ARG A 36 1.27 9.81 -5.28
N TYR A 37 1.12 8.65 -4.64
CA TYR A 37 0.90 8.57 -3.20
C TYR A 37 2.05 9.18 -2.41
N ALA A 38 3.29 8.86 -2.77
CA ALA A 38 4.46 9.36 -2.08
C ALA A 38 4.75 10.86 -2.33
N GLY A 39 4.10 11.48 -3.32
CA GLY A 39 4.16 12.92 -3.58
C GLY A 39 5.34 13.38 -4.44
N TYR A 40 6.05 12.46 -5.10
CA TYR A 40 7.13 12.80 -6.03
C TYR A 40 6.81 12.44 -7.49
N ASP A 41 5.53 12.32 -7.82
CA ASP A 41 5.03 12.12 -9.19
C ASP A 41 5.35 13.30 -10.11
N VAL A 42 5.42 13.01 -11.39
CA VAL A 42 5.46 13.97 -12.51
C VAL A 42 4.29 13.68 -13.44
N GLU A 43 4.04 14.58 -14.40
CA GLU A 43 2.91 14.43 -15.35
C GLU A 43 2.89 13.07 -16.03
N SER A 44 4.05 12.59 -16.50
CA SER A 44 4.22 11.27 -17.13
C SER A 44 4.26 10.09 -16.17
N SER A 45 4.00 10.28 -14.86
CA SER A 45 4.01 9.17 -13.91
C SER A 45 2.83 8.23 -14.12
N ASP A 46 3.12 6.94 -14.07
CA ASP A 46 2.13 5.86 -14.10
C ASP A 46 1.10 6.02 -12.98
N TYR A 47 -0.05 5.39 -13.15
CA TYR A 47 -1.04 5.24 -12.09
C TYR A 47 -0.90 3.85 -11.46
N ASP A 48 -0.58 3.82 -10.18
CA ASP A 48 -0.49 2.61 -9.38
C ASP A 48 -1.70 2.51 -8.46
N PHE A 49 -2.62 1.58 -8.72
CA PHE A 49 -3.78 1.35 -7.87
C PHE A 49 -3.69 -0.02 -7.17
N THR A 50 -4.18 -0.06 -5.93
CA THR A 50 -4.48 -1.30 -5.24
C THR A 50 -5.96 -1.34 -4.92
N VAL A 51 -6.61 -2.40 -5.37
CA VAL A 51 -8.04 -2.67 -5.20
C VAL A 51 -8.22 -3.72 -4.12
N VAL A 52 -8.97 -3.40 -3.09
CA VAL A 52 -9.39 -4.38 -2.08
C VAL A 52 -10.80 -4.85 -2.42
N TYR A 53 -10.99 -6.17 -2.45
CA TYR A 53 -12.25 -6.78 -2.85
C TYR A 53 -12.68 -7.89 -1.89
N MET A 54 -14.00 -8.09 -1.78
CA MET A 54 -14.60 -9.27 -1.20
C MET A 54 -14.71 -10.34 -2.31
N PRO A 55 -14.09 -11.52 -2.14
CA PRO A 55 -14.18 -12.58 -3.13
C PRO A 55 -15.62 -13.10 -3.26
N SER A 56 -15.91 -13.73 -4.38
CA SER A 56 -17.19 -14.38 -4.57
C SER A 56 -17.42 -15.52 -3.55
N ALA A 57 -18.67 -15.90 -3.33
CA ALA A 57 -18.99 -17.04 -2.48
C ALA A 57 -18.33 -18.34 -3.00
N TYR A 58 -18.21 -18.47 -4.32
CA TYR A 58 -17.54 -19.59 -4.96
C TYR A 58 -16.04 -19.62 -4.62
N ASP A 59 -15.32 -18.49 -4.74
CA ASP A 59 -13.88 -18.39 -4.42
C ASP A 59 -13.60 -18.59 -2.93
N LEU A 60 -14.53 -18.15 -2.06
CA LEU A 60 -14.43 -18.38 -0.61
C LEU A 60 -14.46 -19.89 -0.28
N LEU A 61 -15.36 -20.63 -0.91
CA LEU A 61 -15.51 -22.08 -0.70
C LEU A 61 -14.35 -22.88 -1.30
N ASN A 62 -13.88 -22.50 -2.49
CA ASN A 62 -12.81 -23.20 -3.19
C ASN A 62 -11.39 -22.76 -2.77
N ARG A 63 -11.28 -21.79 -1.85
CA ARG A 63 -9.99 -21.22 -1.38
C ARG A 63 -9.12 -20.68 -2.52
N GLU A 64 -9.71 -20.28 -3.62
CA GLU A 64 -9.00 -19.62 -4.70
C GLU A 64 -8.64 -18.19 -4.25
N TYR A 65 -7.35 -17.90 -4.25
CA TYR A 65 -6.84 -16.54 -4.02
C TYR A 65 -6.74 -15.87 -5.37
N GLY A 66 -7.62 -14.92 -5.59
CA GLY A 66 -7.80 -14.28 -6.88
C GLY A 66 -6.62 -13.48 -7.41
N ARG A 67 -6.86 -12.91 -8.53
CA ARG A 67 -6.00 -12.20 -9.48
C ARG A 67 -4.96 -11.31 -8.83
N SER A 68 -3.74 -11.31 -9.36
CA SER A 68 -2.63 -10.61 -8.73
C SER A 68 -2.44 -9.19 -9.26
N LYS A 69 -2.49 -8.96 -10.58
CA LYS A 69 -2.11 -7.66 -11.17
C LYS A 69 -2.46 -7.60 -12.66
N ILE A 70 -2.88 -6.42 -13.11
CA ILE A 70 -3.05 -6.10 -14.54
C ILE A 70 -2.33 -4.79 -14.87
N LYS A 71 -1.99 -4.65 -16.15
CA LYS A 71 -1.46 -3.42 -16.74
C LYS A 71 -2.24 -3.09 -17.99
N PHE A 72 -2.57 -1.84 -18.17
CA PHE A 72 -3.26 -1.32 -19.36
C PHE A 72 -2.94 0.16 -19.55
N GLU A 73 -3.28 0.69 -20.72
CA GLU A 73 -3.16 2.11 -21.02
C GLU A 73 -4.51 2.82 -20.86
N HIS A 74 -4.47 4.01 -20.28
CA HIS A 74 -5.62 4.90 -20.16
C HIS A 74 -5.18 6.34 -20.40
N ASN A 75 -5.68 6.97 -21.48
CA ASN A 75 -5.33 8.34 -21.88
C ASN A 75 -3.81 8.56 -21.90
N ASP A 76 -3.08 7.71 -22.62
CA ASP A 76 -1.62 7.77 -22.80
C ASP A 76 -0.78 7.51 -21.51
N TYR A 77 -1.41 7.07 -20.43
CA TYR A 77 -0.71 6.69 -19.19
C TYR A 77 -0.77 5.18 -18.97
N GLU A 78 0.35 4.61 -18.53
CA GLU A 78 0.35 3.24 -18.00
C GLU A 78 -0.41 3.23 -16.68
N VAL A 79 -1.37 2.32 -16.55
CA VAL A 79 -2.09 2.03 -15.32
C VAL A 79 -1.73 0.63 -14.87
N GLU A 80 -1.25 0.54 -13.64
CA GLU A 80 -1.02 -0.72 -12.96
C GLU A 80 -2.05 -0.89 -11.86
N MET A 81 -2.80 -1.98 -11.89
CA MET A 81 -3.82 -2.27 -10.90
C MET A 81 -3.56 -3.61 -10.26
N SER A 82 -3.29 -3.60 -8.95
CA SER A 82 -3.11 -4.78 -8.12
C SER A 82 -4.39 -5.11 -7.37
N PHE A 83 -4.74 -6.40 -7.28
CA PHE A 83 -5.95 -6.86 -6.60
C PHE A 83 -5.59 -7.58 -5.30
N MET A 84 -6.23 -7.23 -4.22
CA MET A 84 -6.02 -7.78 -2.89
C MET A 84 -7.34 -8.22 -2.27
N ASP A 85 -7.47 -9.51 -2.01
CA ASP A 85 -8.56 -10.08 -1.23
C ASP A 85 -8.59 -9.46 0.17
N ILE A 86 -9.77 -9.14 0.68
CA ILE A 86 -9.97 -8.51 2.01
C ILE A 86 -9.33 -9.33 3.14
N ARG A 87 -9.35 -10.66 3.06
CA ARG A 87 -8.70 -11.55 4.05
C ARG A 87 -7.19 -11.31 4.08
N LYS A 88 -6.58 -11.16 2.90
CA LYS A 88 -5.15 -10.83 2.76
C LYS A 88 -4.84 -9.43 3.26
N TYR A 89 -5.73 -8.47 2.97
CA TYR A 89 -5.60 -7.08 3.47
C TYR A 89 -5.55 -7.05 4.99
N VAL A 90 -6.53 -7.66 5.67
CA VAL A 90 -6.61 -7.70 7.13
C VAL A 90 -5.38 -8.40 7.73
N ASN A 91 -5.03 -9.60 7.24
CA ASN A 91 -3.88 -10.35 7.73
C ASN A 91 -2.56 -9.59 7.57
N ARG A 92 -2.37 -8.86 6.47
CA ARG A 92 -1.19 -8.05 6.22
C ARG A 92 -1.15 -6.82 7.11
N LEU A 93 -2.29 -6.18 7.36
CA LEU A 93 -2.40 -5.04 8.26
C LEU A 93 -2.06 -5.43 9.70
N LEU A 94 -2.67 -6.52 10.21
CA LEU A 94 -2.40 -7.07 11.55
C LEU A 94 -0.96 -7.60 11.72
N SER A 95 -0.21 -7.70 10.64
CA SER A 95 1.21 -8.03 10.66
C SER A 95 2.12 -6.83 10.31
N SER A 96 1.61 -5.61 10.37
CA SER A 96 2.34 -4.36 10.08
C SER A 96 3.03 -4.35 8.71
N ALA A 97 2.43 -4.95 7.69
CA ALA A 97 2.99 -4.92 6.35
C ALA A 97 2.87 -3.50 5.74
N LEU A 98 3.97 -2.96 5.23
CA LEU A 98 4.07 -1.58 4.75
C LEU A 98 2.97 -1.21 3.74
N GLU A 99 2.68 -2.07 2.77
CA GLU A 99 1.69 -1.79 1.74
C GLU A 99 0.29 -1.53 2.32
N THR A 100 -0.15 -2.36 3.28
CA THR A 100 -1.46 -2.19 3.94
C THR A 100 -1.45 -1.04 4.94
N LEU A 101 -0.31 -0.73 5.56
CA LEU A 101 -0.16 0.51 6.33
C LEU A 101 -0.29 1.74 5.41
N GLN A 102 0.33 1.76 4.23
CA GLN A 102 0.15 2.84 3.27
C GLN A 102 -1.33 3.03 2.87
N MET A 103 -2.07 1.93 2.69
CA MET A 103 -3.50 2.00 2.39
C MET A 103 -4.33 2.59 3.54
N VAL A 104 -4.13 2.09 4.76
CA VAL A 104 -4.92 2.54 5.92
C VAL A 104 -4.58 3.98 6.34
N PHE A 105 -3.38 4.46 5.99
CA PHE A 105 -2.97 5.85 6.17
C PHE A 105 -3.25 6.73 4.94
N ALA A 106 -3.77 6.19 3.84
CA ALA A 106 -4.01 6.97 2.63
C ALA A 106 -5.02 8.09 2.90
N PRO A 107 -4.71 9.34 2.48
CA PRO A 107 -5.66 10.44 2.59
C PRO A 107 -6.90 10.19 1.72
N SER A 108 -8.00 10.87 2.03
CA SER A 108 -9.25 10.72 1.27
C SER A 108 -9.15 11.10 -0.21
N SER A 109 -8.17 11.94 -0.57
CA SER A 109 -7.85 12.25 -1.97
C SER A 109 -7.19 11.10 -2.73
N MET A 110 -6.69 10.07 -2.02
CA MET A 110 -5.98 8.91 -2.57
C MET A 110 -6.64 7.58 -2.20
N SER A 111 -7.84 7.62 -1.64
CA SER A 111 -8.62 6.44 -1.30
C SER A 111 -10.08 6.63 -1.70
N TYR A 112 -10.67 5.59 -2.26
CA TYR A 112 -12.11 5.53 -2.56
C TYR A 112 -12.67 4.28 -1.93
N TYR A 113 -13.70 4.45 -1.08
CA TYR A 113 -14.46 3.36 -0.48
C TYR A 113 -15.79 3.25 -1.20
N ALA A 114 -16.19 2.03 -1.53
CA ALA A 114 -17.43 1.75 -2.23
C ALA A 114 -18.66 2.24 -1.41
N LYS A 115 -19.71 2.60 -2.14
CA LYS A 115 -21.02 2.86 -1.58
C LYS A 115 -22.00 1.94 -2.27
N PHE A 116 -22.54 0.99 -1.55
CA PHE A 116 -23.53 0.06 -2.06
C PHE A 116 -24.94 0.66 -1.92
N LYS A 117 -25.83 0.32 -2.85
CA LYS A 117 -27.25 0.61 -2.71
C LYS A 117 -27.89 -0.56 -1.95
N GLU A 118 -28.97 -0.27 -1.23
CA GLU A 118 -29.72 -1.21 -0.41
C GLU A 118 -30.28 -2.39 -1.25
N ASP A 119 -29.48 -3.40 -1.48
CA ASP A 119 -29.95 -4.73 -1.86
C ASP A 119 -29.34 -5.77 -0.89
N ASN A 120 -30.09 -6.83 -0.59
CA ASN A 120 -29.77 -7.79 0.47
C ASN A 120 -28.42 -8.54 0.27
N LEU A 121 -27.84 -8.50 -0.93
CA LEU A 121 -26.57 -9.17 -1.24
C LEU A 121 -25.36 -8.25 -1.04
N SER A 122 -25.60 -6.95 -1.00
CA SER A 122 -24.53 -5.95 -0.77
C SER A 122 -24.29 -5.66 0.72
N LEU A 123 -25.18 -6.09 1.64
CA LEU A 123 -25.06 -5.81 3.08
C LEU A 123 -23.70 -6.21 3.65
N ARG A 124 -23.21 -7.42 3.36
CA ARG A 124 -21.87 -7.85 3.83
C ARG A 124 -20.73 -7.04 3.22
N ALA A 125 -20.87 -6.62 1.98
CA ALA A 125 -19.86 -5.77 1.34
C ALA A 125 -19.87 -4.37 2.00
N GLU A 126 -21.03 -3.83 2.35
CA GLU A 126 -21.17 -2.58 3.08
C GLU A 126 -20.57 -2.67 4.49
N GLU A 127 -20.89 -3.73 5.24
CA GLU A 127 -20.30 -4.01 6.55
C GLU A 127 -18.76 -4.13 6.49
N LEU A 128 -18.23 -4.74 5.42
CA LEU A 128 -16.78 -4.81 5.22
C LEU A 128 -16.16 -3.45 4.88
N VAL A 129 -16.85 -2.57 4.16
CA VAL A 129 -16.40 -1.20 3.95
C VAL A 129 -16.38 -0.43 5.27
N ASP A 130 -17.44 -0.53 6.08
CA ASP A 130 -17.49 0.09 7.41
C ASP A 130 -16.38 -0.44 8.32
N PHE A 131 -16.13 -1.75 8.29
CA PHE A 131 -15.00 -2.36 8.98
C PHE A 131 -13.66 -1.77 8.51
N MET A 132 -13.43 -1.61 7.21
CA MET A 132 -12.22 -0.98 6.69
C MET A 132 -12.08 0.48 7.14
N LEU A 133 -13.18 1.22 7.25
CA LEU A 133 -13.19 2.59 7.79
C LEU A 133 -12.84 2.61 9.28
N LYS A 134 -13.36 1.68 10.08
CA LYS A 134 -12.96 1.51 11.50
C LYS A 134 -11.45 1.17 11.62
N LEU A 135 -10.91 0.29 10.76
CA LEU A 135 -9.48 0.01 10.72
C LEU A 135 -8.68 1.28 10.43
N ARG A 136 -9.14 2.12 9.49
CA ARG A 136 -8.51 3.41 9.16
C ARG A 136 -8.51 4.37 10.35
N ASP A 137 -9.60 4.46 11.10
CA ASP A 137 -9.69 5.33 12.27
C ASP A 137 -8.75 4.88 13.39
N ASN A 138 -8.50 3.58 13.48
CA ASN A 138 -7.60 2.96 14.45
C ASN A 138 -6.17 2.69 13.91
N ARG A 139 -5.81 3.26 12.76
CA ARG A 139 -4.58 2.94 12.00
C ARG A 139 -3.28 2.99 12.79
N LYS A 140 -3.18 3.87 13.80
CA LYS A 140 -1.97 3.98 14.65
C LYS A 140 -1.68 2.70 15.43
N SER A 141 -2.70 1.94 15.81
CA SER A 141 -2.56 0.70 16.57
C SER A 141 -1.90 -0.44 15.77
N PHE A 142 -1.86 -0.35 14.45
CA PHE A 142 -1.31 -1.40 13.59
C PHE A 142 0.17 -1.22 13.26
N VAL A 143 0.75 -0.04 13.52
CA VAL A 143 2.11 0.31 13.06
C VAL A 143 3.17 -0.60 13.66
N TYR A 144 3.11 -0.82 14.97
CA TYR A 144 4.17 -1.54 15.70
C TYR A 144 3.78 -2.96 16.13
N LEU A 145 2.72 -3.56 15.57
CA LEU A 145 2.31 -4.93 15.93
C LEU A 145 3.34 -5.99 15.55
N ASN A 146 4.17 -5.73 14.54
CA ASN A 146 5.26 -6.59 14.13
C ASN A 146 6.39 -5.74 13.53
N THR A 147 7.25 -5.25 14.39
CA THR A 147 8.32 -4.32 14.02
C THR A 147 9.40 -4.94 13.16
N ASP A 148 9.69 -6.23 13.31
CA ASP A 148 10.63 -6.93 12.45
C ASP A 148 10.10 -7.01 11.00
N LYS A 149 8.82 -7.38 10.83
CA LYS A 149 8.19 -7.42 9.51
C LYS A 149 8.06 -6.04 8.87
N LEU A 150 7.77 -5.03 9.67
CA LEU A 150 7.73 -3.64 9.22
C LEU A 150 9.11 -3.21 8.68
N TYR A 151 10.17 -3.44 9.46
CA TYR A 151 11.54 -3.16 9.03
C TYR A 151 11.89 -3.91 7.74
N ASP A 152 11.60 -5.22 7.67
CA ASP A 152 11.89 -6.04 6.50
C ASP A 152 11.13 -5.58 5.25
N SER A 153 9.88 -5.13 5.41
CA SER A 153 9.08 -4.58 4.31
C SER A 153 9.68 -3.28 3.78
N ILE A 154 10.10 -2.36 4.65
CA ILE A 154 10.70 -1.08 4.27
C ILE A 154 12.07 -1.31 3.63
N SER A 155 12.95 -2.09 4.29
CA SER A 155 14.30 -2.36 3.78
C SER A 155 14.30 -3.17 2.49
N GLY A 156 13.37 -4.11 2.35
CA GLY A 156 13.17 -4.88 1.13
C GLY A 156 12.74 -3.99 -0.04
N ARG A 157 11.82 -3.05 0.19
CA ARG A 157 11.38 -2.08 -0.82
C ARG A 157 12.50 -1.11 -1.21
N ALA A 158 13.28 -0.62 -0.24
CA ALA A 158 14.46 0.20 -0.51
C ALA A 158 15.49 -0.52 -1.39
N LYS A 159 15.81 -1.79 -1.06
CA LYS A 159 16.74 -2.62 -1.86
C LYS A 159 16.22 -2.88 -3.27
N SER A 160 14.92 -3.17 -3.44
CA SER A 160 14.30 -3.34 -4.74
C SER A 160 14.38 -2.06 -5.57
N SER A 161 14.08 -0.90 -4.98
CA SER A 161 14.21 0.40 -5.63
C SER A 161 15.65 0.68 -6.03
N MET A 162 16.63 0.36 -5.17
CA MET A 162 18.04 0.51 -5.51
C MET A 162 18.48 -0.38 -6.67
N GLY A 163 18.01 -1.63 -6.71
CA GLY A 163 18.26 -2.54 -7.84
C GLY A 163 17.75 -1.96 -9.16
N ASN A 164 16.52 -1.45 -9.17
CA ASN A 164 15.91 -0.80 -10.33
C ASN A 164 16.67 0.49 -10.72
N ALA A 165 17.07 1.31 -9.74
CA ALA A 165 17.88 2.51 -9.99
C ALA A 165 19.22 2.16 -10.68
N SER A 166 19.88 1.10 -10.22
CA SER A 166 21.16 0.65 -10.80
C SER A 166 21.01 0.11 -12.22
N ILE A 167 19.91 -0.61 -12.51
CA ILE A 167 19.61 -1.09 -13.87
C ILE A 167 19.33 0.09 -14.79
N SER A 168 18.45 1.00 -14.39
CA SER A 168 18.09 2.18 -15.18
C SER A 168 19.31 3.09 -15.41
N TYR A 169 20.21 3.24 -14.42
CA TYR A 169 21.42 4.04 -14.56
C TYR A 169 22.39 3.45 -15.61
N LYS A 170 22.55 2.13 -15.63
CA LYS A 170 23.37 1.43 -16.63
C LYS A 170 22.79 1.52 -18.05
N ASN A 171 21.50 1.71 -18.16
CA ASN A 171 20.78 1.82 -19.44
C ASN A 171 20.57 3.28 -19.88
N ASP A 172 21.20 4.26 -19.21
CA ASP A 172 21.05 5.70 -19.46
C ASP A 172 19.60 6.22 -19.32
N GLU A 173 18.76 5.50 -18.57
CA GLU A 173 17.37 5.88 -18.27
C GLU A 173 17.33 6.84 -17.06
N TYR A 174 17.85 8.06 -17.21
CA TYR A 174 18.10 8.97 -16.08
C TYR A 174 16.84 9.34 -15.30
N GLY A 175 15.72 9.57 -15.96
CA GLY A 175 14.45 9.86 -15.28
C GLY A 175 13.96 8.71 -14.38
N ARG A 176 14.13 7.46 -14.84
CA ARG A 176 13.81 6.26 -14.04
C ARG A 176 14.81 6.06 -12.92
N THR A 177 16.11 6.30 -13.18
CA THR A 177 17.14 6.26 -12.13
C THR A 177 16.79 7.18 -10.97
N ILE A 178 16.43 8.43 -11.27
CA ILE A 178 16.02 9.42 -10.27
C ILE A 178 14.75 8.96 -9.55
N LYS A 179 13.71 8.47 -10.27
CA LYS A 179 12.46 7.93 -9.68
C LYS A 179 12.76 6.87 -8.61
N TYR A 180 13.57 5.89 -8.95
CA TYR A 180 13.87 4.79 -8.05
C TYR A 180 14.79 5.19 -6.89
N ALA A 181 15.76 6.06 -7.13
CA ALA A 181 16.64 6.58 -6.08
C ALA A 181 15.86 7.41 -5.04
N ILE A 182 14.91 8.24 -5.47
CA ILE A 182 13.96 8.92 -4.57
C ILE A 182 13.16 7.91 -3.76
N GLY A 183 12.77 6.79 -4.36
CA GLY A 183 12.11 5.70 -3.65
C GLY A 183 12.96 5.12 -2.50
N VAL A 184 14.28 5.06 -2.64
CA VAL A 184 15.20 4.67 -1.56
C VAL A 184 15.24 5.74 -0.45
N GLU A 185 15.37 7.02 -0.83
CA GLU A 185 15.35 8.14 0.13
C GLU A 185 14.04 8.14 0.93
N TYR A 186 12.90 7.99 0.26
CA TYR A 186 11.59 7.90 0.91
C TYR A 186 11.48 6.74 1.91
N MET A 187 12.01 5.55 1.59
CA MET A 187 12.02 4.43 2.53
C MET A 187 12.92 4.69 3.74
N GLN A 188 14.04 5.39 3.54
CA GLN A 188 14.93 5.78 4.63
C GLN A 188 14.27 6.83 5.54
N ASP A 189 13.62 7.84 4.98
CA ASP A 189 12.91 8.87 5.74
C ASP A 189 11.78 8.26 6.57
N LEU A 190 11.02 7.33 5.98
CA LEU A 190 9.98 6.60 6.70
C LEU A 190 10.56 5.78 7.86
N LEU A 191 11.66 5.06 7.62
CA LEU A 191 12.32 4.29 8.67
C LEU A 191 12.83 5.19 9.81
N GLN A 192 13.32 6.37 9.47
CA GLN A 192 13.78 7.36 10.43
C GLN A 192 12.62 7.94 11.27
N ALA A 193 11.50 8.26 10.64
CA ALA A 193 10.30 8.72 11.34
C ALA A 193 9.79 7.66 12.34
N LEU A 194 9.76 6.40 11.93
CA LEU A 194 9.40 5.27 12.80
C LEU A 194 10.42 5.09 13.94
N TYR A 195 11.71 5.22 13.65
CA TYR A 195 12.78 5.11 14.65
C TYR A 195 12.67 6.16 15.76
N TYR A 196 12.33 7.39 15.39
CA TYR A 196 12.15 8.48 16.37
C TYR A 196 10.74 8.54 16.96
N ASN A 197 9.87 7.60 16.62
CA ASN A 197 8.47 7.59 17.02
C ASN A 197 7.78 8.92 16.73
N GLU A 198 8.13 9.54 15.60
CA GLU A 198 7.47 10.75 15.13
C GLU A 198 6.00 10.45 14.83
N ASP A 199 5.14 11.46 15.03
CA ASP A 199 3.71 11.29 14.73
C ASP A 199 3.54 11.00 13.23
N ILE A 200 3.20 9.76 12.93
CA ILE A 200 2.93 9.30 11.56
C ILE A 200 1.63 9.96 11.12
N ARG A 201 1.78 11.11 10.49
CA ARG A 201 0.67 11.93 10.00
C ARG A 201 -0.03 11.27 8.83
N GLU A 202 -1.13 11.89 8.42
CA GLU A 202 -1.89 11.47 7.23
C GLU A 202 -0.98 11.32 6.01
N GLY A 203 -1.01 10.12 5.43
CA GLY A 203 -0.18 9.75 4.30
C GLY A 203 1.29 9.60 4.70
N LEU A 204 1.80 8.40 4.56
CA LEU A 204 3.24 8.12 4.60
C LEU A 204 3.88 8.73 3.34
N THR A 205 3.92 10.06 3.25
CA THR A 205 4.31 10.81 2.05
C THR A 205 5.68 11.46 2.23
N VAL A 206 6.32 11.81 1.12
CA VAL A 206 7.54 12.60 1.11
C VAL A 206 7.27 13.96 1.75
N SER A 207 8.28 14.49 2.46
CA SER A 207 8.20 15.84 3.02
C SER A 207 7.78 16.88 1.97
N PRO A 208 6.81 17.76 2.27
CA PRO A 208 6.38 18.82 1.36
C PRO A 208 7.53 19.74 0.89
N ILE A 209 8.61 19.81 1.66
CA ILE A 209 9.81 20.61 1.31
C ILE A 209 10.62 19.92 0.20
N GLN A 210 10.68 18.59 0.21
CA GLN A 210 11.46 17.80 -0.76
C GLN A 210 10.71 17.55 -2.07
N ALA A 211 9.40 17.42 -2.01
CA ALA A 211 8.57 17.07 -3.15
C ALA A 211 8.76 17.95 -4.41
N PRO A 212 8.83 19.31 -4.30
CA PRO A 212 9.07 20.18 -5.47
C PRO A 212 10.41 19.92 -6.14
N VAL A 213 11.47 19.72 -5.35
CA VAL A 213 12.83 19.44 -5.86
C VAL A 213 12.87 18.09 -6.58
N TYR A 214 12.23 17.09 -6.03
CA TYR A 214 12.12 15.77 -6.66
C TYR A 214 11.37 15.83 -8.00
N LYS A 215 10.27 16.58 -8.06
CA LYS A 215 9.49 16.78 -9.30
C LYS A 215 10.30 17.52 -10.35
N GLU A 216 11.01 18.57 -9.98
CA GLU A 216 11.88 19.32 -10.88
C GLU A 216 12.96 18.41 -11.50
N HIS A 217 13.70 17.68 -10.68
CA HIS A 217 14.77 16.79 -11.16
C HIS A 217 14.23 15.62 -12.01
N ARG A 218 13.01 15.15 -11.74
CA ARG A 218 12.37 14.11 -12.56
C ARG A 218 11.87 14.65 -13.91
N ASN A 219 11.43 15.91 -13.96
CA ASN A 219 11.01 16.56 -15.20
C ASN A 219 12.19 16.95 -16.10
N ASN A 220 13.35 17.23 -15.49
CA ASN A 220 14.56 17.65 -16.19
C ASN A 220 15.72 16.71 -15.86
N PRO A 221 15.64 15.40 -16.21
CA PRO A 221 16.67 14.44 -15.86
C PRO A 221 17.95 14.69 -16.68
N SER A 222 19.10 14.68 -16.00
CA SER A 222 20.41 14.67 -16.63
C SER A 222 21.28 13.56 -16.04
N TYR A 223 22.41 13.25 -16.72
CA TYR A 223 23.40 12.31 -16.22
C TYR A 223 23.93 12.71 -14.85
N GLU A 224 24.25 13.98 -14.65
CA GLU A 224 24.81 14.52 -13.41
C GLU A 224 23.82 14.37 -12.25
N ILE A 225 22.55 14.70 -12.49
CA ILE A 225 21.47 14.56 -11.49
C ILE A 225 21.26 13.08 -11.19
N ALA A 226 21.16 12.22 -12.20
CA ALA A 226 20.97 10.79 -12.03
C ALA A 226 22.14 10.15 -11.26
N ARG A 227 23.38 10.54 -11.57
CA ARG A 227 24.59 10.09 -10.86
C ARG A 227 24.56 10.50 -9.38
N LEU A 228 24.16 11.72 -9.09
CA LEU A 228 24.03 12.23 -7.71
C LEU A 228 23.03 11.40 -6.92
N TYR A 229 21.82 11.21 -7.46
CA TYR A 229 20.75 10.43 -6.80
C TYR A 229 21.14 8.96 -6.63
N HIS A 230 21.73 8.35 -7.66
CA HIS A 230 22.21 6.97 -7.59
C HIS A 230 23.25 6.79 -6.48
N SER A 231 24.26 7.68 -6.43
CA SER A 231 25.31 7.62 -5.40
C SER A 231 24.74 7.82 -3.98
N ARG A 232 23.78 8.72 -3.82
CA ARG A 232 23.09 8.94 -2.52
C ARG A 232 22.31 7.69 -2.12
N ALA A 233 21.57 7.08 -3.05
CA ALA A 233 20.81 5.86 -2.78
C ALA A 233 21.71 4.68 -2.39
N VAL A 234 22.87 4.51 -3.03
CA VAL A 234 23.88 3.50 -2.63
C VAL A 234 24.30 3.73 -1.18
N ASN A 235 24.72 4.94 -0.84
CA ASN A 235 25.15 5.29 0.53
C ASN A 235 24.04 5.06 1.58
N LEU A 236 22.77 5.33 1.22
CA LEU A 236 21.63 5.09 2.12
C LEU A 236 21.41 3.60 2.37
N ILE A 237 21.48 2.76 1.33
CA ILE A 237 21.38 1.30 1.48
C ILE A 237 22.53 0.76 2.35
N GLU A 238 23.75 1.22 2.16
CA GLU A 238 24.87 0.83 3.01
C GLU A 238 24.63 1.20 4.49
N LYS A 239 24.17 2.41 4.75
CA LYS A 239 23.79 2.85 6.11
C LYS A 239 22.66 2.01 6.70
N MET A 240 21.63 1.67 5.92
CA MET A 240 20.55 0.80 6.37
C MET A 240 21.06 -0.60 6.74
N VAL A 241 22.01 -1.13 6.00
CA VAL A 241 22.63 -2.44 6.28
C VAL A 241 23.48 -2.37 7.55
N LEU A 242 24.32 -1.35 7.68
CA LEU A 242 25.23 -1.18 8.83
C LEU A 242 24.47 -0.97 10.13
N ASN A 243 23.37 -0.21 10.10
CA ASN A 243 22.58 0.12 11.29
C ASN A 243 21.40 -0.83 11.53
N LYS A 244 21.30 -1.92 10.79
CA LYS A 244 20.15 -2.84 10.82
C LYS A 244 19.76 -3.26 12.23
N GLU A 245 20.69 -3.77 13.01
CA GLU A 245 20.39 -4.31 14.34
C GLU A 245 20.00 -3.19 15.33
N VAL A 246 20.67 -2.06 15.29
CA VAL A 246 20.34 -0.90 16.14
C VAL A 246 18.92 -0.38 15.87
N VAL A 247 18.56 -0.28 14.58
CA VAL A 247 17.22 0.16 14.17
C VAL A 247 16.16 -0.85 14.61
N ARG A 248 16.39 -2.15 14.38
CA ARG A 248 15.47 -3.21 14.81
C ARG A 248 15.26 -3.22 16.32
N GLU A 249 16.32 -3.14 17.09
CA GLU A 249 16.23 -3.10 18.57
C GLU A 249 15.42 -1.88 19.04
N THR A 250 15.63 -0.72 18.40
CA THR A 250 14.86 0.48 18.74
C THR A 250 13.38 0.32 18.40
N LEU A 251 13.06 -0.20 17.22
CA LEU A 251 11.67 -0.47 16.83
C LEU A 251 11.01 -1.50 17.76
N ARG A 252 11.73 -2.54 18.19
CA ARG A 252 11.22 -3.54 19.15
C ARG A 252 10.84 -2.93 20.49
N LYS A 253 11.52 -1.86 20.94
CA LYS A 253 11.14 -1.12 22.15
C LYS A 253 9.82 -0.37 22.02
N LEU A 254 9.41 -0.05 20.80
CA LEU A 254 8.12 0.57 20.50
C LEU A 254 6.99 -0.46 20.29
N GLN A 255 7.33 -1.73 20.18
CA GLN A 255 6.37 -2.80 20.02
C GLN A 255 5.56 -2.98 21.30
N PRO A 256 4.22 -3.06 21.24
CA PRO A 256 3.40 -3.38 22.41
C PRO A 256 3.76 -4.74 23.00
N THR A 257 3.32 -5.01 24.23
CA THR A 257 3.48 -6.34 24.84
C THR A 257 2.77 -7.42 24.01
N GLU A 258 3.21 -8.66 24.12
CA GLU A 258 2.61 -9.79 23.40
C GLU A 258 1.10 -9.93 23.73
N ASP A 259 0.71 -9.72 24.98
CA ASP A 259 -0.71 -9.74 25.39
C ASP A 259 -1.52 -8.63 24.69
N THR A 260 -0.96 -7.43 24.58
CA THR A 260 -1.61 -6.30 23.85
C THR A 260 -1.73 -6.63 22.36
N ILE A 261 -0.67 -7.16 21.74
CA ILE A 261 -0.68 -7.57 20.33
C ILE A 261 -1.74 -8.64 20.09
N LYS A 262 -1.80 -9.63 20.98
CA LYS A 262 -2.78 -10.71 20.91
C LYS A 262 -4.20 -10.14 21.02
N ALA A 263 -4.47 -9.32 22.02
CA ALA A 263 -5.78 -8.68 22.20
C ALA A 263 -6.21 -7.86 20.98
N VAL A 264 -5.31 -7.03 20.42
CA VAL A 264 -5.61 -6.26 19.19
C VAL A 264 -5.94 -7.19 18.03
N ARG A 265 -5.16 -8.25 17.82
CA ARG A 265 -5.42 -9.21 16.74
C ARG A 265 -6.73 -9.97 16.92
N GLU A 266 -7.03 -10.42 18.14
CA GLU A 266 -8.27 -11.14 18.47
C GLU A 266 -9.49 -10.27 18.17
N VAL A 267 -9.55 -9.05 18.70
CA VAL A 267 -10.67 -8.12 18.49
C VAL A 267 -10.95 -7.90 16.98
N TRP A 268 -9.93 -7.55 16.21
CA TRP A 268 -10.10 -7.28 14.79
C TRP A 268 -10.37 -8.54 13.96
N THR A 269 -9.82 -9.69 14.37
CA THR A 269 -10.09 -10.96 13.70
C THR A 269 -11.51 -11.44 13.99
N GLU A 270 -11.98 -11.34 15.22
CA GLU A 270 -13.36 -11.70 15.61
C GLU A 270 -14.39 -10.82 14.90
N GLU A 271 -14.20 -9.49 14.88
CA GLU A 271 -15.10 -8.58 14.15
C GLU A 271 -15.13 -8.94 12.64
N PHE A 272 -13.97 -9.18 12.03
CA PHE A 272 -13.88 -9.58 10.63
C PHE A 272 -14.56 -10.92 10.34
N VAL A 273 -14.33 -11.92 11.19
CA VAL A 273 -14.94 -13.26 11.05
C VAL A 273 -16.46 -13.18 11.20
N ASN A 274 -16.95 -12.40 12.16
CA ASN A 274 -18.38 -12.20 12.37
C ASN A 274 -19.05 -11.60 11.12
N ILE A 275 -18.43 -10.61 10.47
CA ILE A 275 -18.94 -10.04 9.21
C ILE A 275 -18.94 -11.10 8.10
N ILE A 276 -17.83 -11.83 7.91
CA ILE A 276 -17.72 -12.83 6.84
C ILE A 276 -18.70 -13.99 7.02
N LEU A 277 -18.90 -14.47 8.24
CA LEU A 277 -19.80 -15.56 8.55
C LEU A 277 -21.26 -15.12 8.65
N GLY A 278 -21.51 -13.80 8.70
CA GLY A 278 -22.86 -13.23 8.80
C GLY A 278 -23.45 -13.40 10.18
N GLY A 279 -22.77 -12.88 11.20
CA GLY A 279 -23.15 -12.88 12.63
C GLY A 279 -24.12 -14.01 13.01
N TYR A 280 -23.75 -14.89 13.88
CA TYR A 280 -24.76 -15.77 14.48
C TYR A 280 -25.61 -14.83 15.35
N ASP A 281 -26.76 -14.35 14.80
CA ASP A 281 -27.81 -13.78 15.61
C ASP A 281 -28.35 -14.94 16.48
N ASP A 282 -27.90 -14.96 17.75
CA ASP A 282 -28.52 -15.79 18.79
C ASP A 282 -29.89 -15.23 19.17
#